data_fd177818692f6b8968d171425663e72f
#
_entry.id   fd177818692f6b8968d171425663e72f
#
_cell.length_a   1.000
_cell.length_b   1.000
_cell.length_c   1.000
_cell.angle_alpha   90.00
_cell.angle_beta   90.00
_cell.angle_gamma   90.00
#
_symmetry.space_group_name_H-M   'P 1'
#
loop_
_entity.id
_entity.type
_entity.pdbx_description
1 polymer ?
#
loop_
_entity_poly.entity_id
_entity_poly.type
_entity_poly.pdbx_seq_one_letter_code
_entity_poly.pdbx_strand_id
1 'polypeptide(L)'
;MCIRDRNKVSSEVGLISLDNIDPLSTEPYLFSSIYPSVSDIPDGNTVNIPSFALDPVTNNFSFTDFSEAAFNSGSLSLTIVNDLVIPLGDVDVQLKNSDGSDIVGGSTTIEGPINSGEQQSALLDLSDLTLPGNIIVEVTGNSPGEDNVLIDNAAKNSSFSVEISGSGLEVISANAKIPTQTISESGTISLSADSN
;
A
#
# COMPACT_ATOMS: atom_id res chain seq x y z
N MET A 1 51.58 25.58 13.55
CA MET A 1 50.36 25.07 14.18
C MET A 1 49.21 25.50 13.28
N CYS A 2 48.80 24.62 12.33
CA CYS A 2 47.71 24.93 11.41
C CYS A 2 46.42 24.42 12.03
N ILE A 3 45.54 25.36 12.38
CA ILE A 3 44.17 25.07 12.77
C ILE A 3 43.38 24.84 11.47
N ARG A 4 43.00 23.60 11.20
CA ARG A 4 42.04 23.30 10.15
C ARG A 4 40.64 23.61 10.70
N ASP A 5 40.13 24.78 10.31
CA ASP A 5 38.70 25.04 10.44
C ASP A 5 37.93 24.01 9.58
N ARG A 6 37.27 23.10 10.26
CA ARG A 6 36.25 22.27 9.62
C ARG A 6 34.99 23.14 9.45
N ASN A 7 34.83 23.74 8.29
CA ASN A 7 33.55 24.29 7.90
C ASN A 7 32.52 23.17 7.91
N LYS A 8 31.65 23.17 8.91
CA LYS A 8 30.42 22.40 8.86
C LYS A 8 29.54 23.10 7.86
N VAL A 9 29.44 22.57 6.64
CA VAL A 9 28.38 22.91 5.71
C VAL A 9 27.15 22.19 6.19
N SER A 10 26.25 22.86 6.90
CA SER A 10 24.88 22.40 7.11
C SER A 10 24.11 22.87 5.88
N SER A 11 23.80 21.98 4.97
CA SER A 11 22.77 22.22 3.98
C SER A 11 21.42 21.91 4.63
N GLU A 12 20.55 22.90 4.82
CA GLU A 12 19.13 22.65 5.01
C GLU A 12 18.62 22.10 3.67
N VAL A 13 18.30 20.81 3.65
CA VAL A 13 17.55 20.22 2.55
C VAL A 13 16.11 20.68 2.79
N GLY A 14 15.57 21.49 1.88
CA GLY A 14 14.16 21.87 1.90
C GLY A 14 13.26 20.65 1.71
N LEU A 15 11.95 20.86 1.70
CA LEU A 15 10.97 19.80 1.41
C LEU A 15 11.30 19.13 0.06
N ILE A 16 11.24 17.82 0.05
CA ILE A 16 11.49 17.02 -1.15
C ILE A 16 10.14 16.51 -1.63
N SER A 17 9.75 16.88 -2.86
CA SER A 17 8.61 16.26 -3.52
C SER A 17 9.01 14.88 -4.01
N LEU A 18 8.20 13.90 -3.70
CA LEU A 18 8.29 12.54 -4.27
C LEU A 18 7.34 12.44 -5.46
N ASP A 19 7.66 11.58 -6.40
CA ASP A 19 6.74 11.20 -7.47
C ASP A 19 5.50 10.53 -6.87
N ASN A 20 4.39 10.57 -7.59
CA ASN A 20 3.20 9.85 -7.19
C ASN A 20 3.49 8.34 -7.12
N ILE A 21 2.92 7.68 -6.12
CA ILE A 21 2.97 6.22 -6.04
C ILE A 21 1.95 5.66 -7.02
N ASP A 22 2.44 4.91 -8.01
CA ASP A 22 1.58 4.17 -8.94
C ASP A 22 0.67 3.20 -8.17
N PRO A 23 -0.53 2.92 -8.66
CA PRO A 23 -1.44 2.01 -7.99
C PRO A 23 -0.82 0.64 -7.77
N LEU A 24 -0.82 0.21 -6.52
CA LEU A 24 -0.42 -1.12 -6.05
C LEU A 24 -1.67 -1.84 -5.56
N SER A 25 -1.89 -3.07 -6.04
CA SER A 25 -3.04 -3.87 -5.62
C SER A 25 -2.61 -5.02 -4.72
N THR A 26 -3.47 -5.39 -3.77
CA THR A 26 -3.31 -6.64 -3.01
C THR A 26 -3.56 -7.85 -3.91
N GLU A 27 -3.10 -9.02 -3.47
CA GLU A 27 -3.68 -10.27 -3.97
C GLU A 27 -5.19 -10.28 -3.64
N PRO A 28 -6.03 -10.87 -4.54
CA PRO A 28 -7.46 -10.93 -4.32
C PRO A 28 -7.84 -11.78 -3.11
N TYR A 29 -8.76 -11.28 -2.28
CA TYR A 29 -9.33 -12.01 -1.16
C TYR A 29 -10.60 -12.75 -1.62
N LEU A 30 -10.50 -14.06 -1.77
CA LEU A 30 -11.57 -14.88 -2.31
C LEU A 30 -12.76 -14.98 -1.34
N PHE A 31 -13.99 -15.04 -1.88
CA PHE A 31 -15.19 -15.25 -1.10
C PHE A 31 -15.11 -16.52 -0.24
N SER A 32 -14.60 -17.61 -0.81
CA SER A 32 -14.38 -18.86 -0.08
C SER A 32 -13.37 -18.76 1.07
N SER A 33 -12.49 -17.76 1.07
CA SER A 33 -11.54 -17.52 2.16
C SER A 33 -12.15 -16.68 3.28
N ILE A 34 -12.97 -15.66 2.94
CA ILE A 34 -13.58 -14.75 3.92
C ILE A 34 -14.90 -15.31 4.48
N TYR A 35 -15.56 -16.20 3.77
CA TYR A 35 -16.77 -16.92 4.19
C TYR A 35 -16.64 -18.42 3.84
N PRO A 36 -15.85 -19.19 4.61
CA PRO A 36 -15.52 -20.58 4.28
C PRO A 36 -16.71 -21.49 4.07
N SER A 37 -17.84 -21.24 4.78
CA SER A 37 -19.06 -22.02 4.65
C SER A 37 -19.64 -22.06 3.23
N VAL A 38 -19.28 -21.10 2.36
CA VAL A 38 -19.72 -21.13 0.96
C VAL A 38 -19.18 -22.33 0.19
N SER A 39 -18.02 -22.85 0.59
CA SER A 39 -17.38 -24.00 -0.05
C SER A 39 -18.21 -25.29 0.10
N ASP A 40 -19.00 -25.41 1.17
CA ASP A 40 -19.84 -26.56 1.46
C ASP A 40 -21.18 -26.53 0.71
N ILE A 41 -21.51 -25.40 0.07
CA ILE A 41 -22.77 -25.24 -0.67
C ILE A 41 -22.59 -25.86 -2.07
N PRO A 42 -23.44 -26.83 -2.49
CA PRO A 42 -23.36 -27.38 -3.83
C PRO A 42 -23.62 -26.31 -4.91
N ASP A 43 -22.90 -26.39 -6.04
CA ASP A 43 -23.07 -25.46 -7.15
C ASP A 43 -24.50 -25.52 -7.72
N GLY A 44 -25.00 -24.34 -8.10
CA GLY A 44 -26.35 -24.15 -8.63
C GLY A 44 -27.41 -23.91 -7.55
N ASN A 45 -27.06 -23.93 -6.29
CA ASN A 45 -27.98 -23.59 -5.21
C ASN A 45 -28.07 -22.07 -5.01
N THR A 46 -29.26 -21.60 -4.71
CA THR A 46 -29.50 -20.23 -4.29
C THR A 46 -29.73 -20.22 -2.78
N VAL A 47 -28.97 -19.39 -2.08
CA VAL A 47 -28.99 -19.30 -0.60
C VAL A 47 -28.98 -17.85 -0.13
N ASN A 48 -29.39 -17.63 1.10
CA ASN A 48 -29.21 -16.35 1.76
C ASN A 48 -27.89 -16.38 2.53
N ILE A 49 -27.04 -15.41 2.26
CA ILE A 49 -25.80 -15.19 3.00
C ILE A 49 -26.12 -14.23 4.13
N PRO A 50 -25.98 -14.65 5.40
CA PRO A 50 -26.22 -13.76 6.53
C PRO A 50 -25.14 -12.68 6.62
N SER A 51 -25.40 -11.64 7.40
CA SER A 51 -24.33 -10.67 7.75
C SER A 51 -23.23 -11.37 8.55
N PHE A 52 -21.98 -11.00 8.27
CA PHE A 52 -20.80 -11.52 8.97
C PHE A 52 -19.69 -10.47 9.06
N ALA A 53 -18.82 -10.62 10.06
CA ALA A 53 -17.59 -9.85 10.13
C ALA A 53 -16.51 -10.51 9.27
N LEU A 54 -15.70 -9.71 8.61
CA LEU A 54 -14.49 -10.20 7.94
C LEU A 54 -13.40 -10.40 8.99
N ASP A 55 -12.81 -11.61 8.99
CA ASP A 55 -11.58 -11.82 9.73
C ASP A 55 -10.47 -10.90 9.17
N PRO A 56 -9.56 -10.41 10.02
CA PRO A 56 -8.48 -9.55 9.56
C PRO A 56 -7.66 -10.21 8.44
N VAL A 57 -7.56 -9.54 7.31
CA VAL A 57 -6.73 -9.99 6.19
C VAL A 57 -5.58 -9.01 6.02
N THR A 58 -4.39 -9.54 5.73
CA THR A 58 -3.17 -8.72 5.63
C THR A 58 -2.46 -8.93 4.32
N ASN A 59 -1.83 -7.87 3.82
CA ASN A 59 -0.93 -7.92 2.68
C ASN A 59 0.30 -7.05 2.91
N ASN A 60 1.43 -7.42 2.30
CA ASN A 60 2.68 -6.67 2.42
C ASN A 60 2.87 -5.77 1.20
N PHE A 61 3.21 -4.51 1.43
CA PHE A 61 3.58 -3.56 0.40
C PHE A 61 5.01 -3.08 0.61
N SER A 62 5.71 -2.85 -0.50
CA SER A 62 7.07 -2.34 -0.49
C SER A 62 7.17 -1.13 -1.40
N PHE A 63 7.55 -0.01 -0.82
CA PHE A 63 7.92 1.17 -1.58
C PHE A 63 9.34 1.01 -2.13
N THR A 64 9.52 1.34 -3.40
CA THR A 64 10.82 1.16 -4.09
C THR A 64 11.77 2.33 -3.85
N ASP A 65 11.24 3.52 -3.61
CA ASP A 65 11.98 4.77 -3.65
C ASP A 65 12.65 5.11 -2.32
N PHE A 66 12.13 4.60 -1.21
CA PHE A 66 12.66 4.85 0.12
C PHE A 66 12.62 3.60 1.00
N SER A 67 13.47 3.58 2.02
CA SER A 67 13.42 2.61 3.12
C SER A 67 12.65 3.15 4.33
N GLU A 68 12.54 4.46 4.45
CA GLU A 68 11.76 5.19 5.44
C GLU A 68 11.58 6.62 4.94
N ALA A 69 10.41 7.21 5.13
CA ALA A 69 10.13 8.60 4.80
C ALA A 69 9.23 9.25 5.86
N ALA A 70 9.61 10.45 6.29
CA ALA A 70 8.79 11.31 7.15
C ALA A 70 8.09 12.34 6.27
N PHE A 71 6.77 12.31 6.24
CA PHE A 71 5.95 13.15 5.38
C PHE A 71 5.62 14.49 6.04
N ASN A 72 5.73 15.56 5.25
CA ASN A 72 5.20 16.87 5.58
C ASN A 72 3.75 17.01 5.11
N SER A 73 3.45 16.43 3.95
CA SER A 73 2.12 16.41 3.36
C SER A 73 2.01 15.28 2.35
N GLY A 74 0.79 14.99 1.94
CA GLY A 74 0.45 13.99 0.96
C GLY A 74 -0.71 13.12 1.41
N SER A 75 -1.18 12.28 0.51
CA SER A 75 -2.26 11.35 0.81
C SER A 75 -2.05 10.02 0.11
N LEU A 76 -2.49 8.94 0.78
CA LEU A 76 -2.75 7.66 0.14
C LEU A 76 -4.23 7.55 -0.16
N SER A 77 -4.56 7.20 -1.40
CA SER A 77 -5.89 6.75 -1.77
C SER A 77 -5.96 5.25 -1.60
N LEU A 78 -6.85 4.80 -0.75
CA LEU A 78 -7.13 3.39 -0.49
C LEU A 78 -8.48 3.07 -1.13
N THR A 79 -8.49 2.16 -2.10
CA THR A 79 -9.69 1.82 -2.87
C THR A 79 -10.00 0.34 -2.68
N ILE A 80 -11.23 0.04 -2.25
CA ILE A 80 -11.76 -1.32 -2.30
C ILE A 80 -12.41 -1.53 -3.66
N VAL A 81 -12.01 -2.59 -4.35
CA VAL A 81 -12.67 -3.09 -5.57
C VAL A 81 -13.42 -4.36 -5.16
N ASN A 82 -14.75 -4.30 -5.15
CA ASN A 82 -15.58 -5.40 -4.71
C ASN A 82 -16.13 -6.19 -5.90
N ASP A 83 -15.43 -7.24 -6.29
CA ASP A 83 -15.89 -8.22 -7.29
C ASP A 83 -16.53 -9.45 -6.63
N LEU A 84 -16.87 -9.39 -5.33
CA LEU A 84 -17.65 -10.44 -4.67
C LEU A 84 -19.08 -10.46 -5.21
N VAL A 85 -19.76 -11.59 -5.07
CA VAL A 85 -21.20 -11.73 -5.37
C VAL A 85 -22.10 -11.12 -4.29
N ILE A 86 -21.55 -10.56 -3.24
CA ILE A 86 -22.22 -9.93 -2.10
C ILE A 86 -21.66 -8.54 -1.83
N PRO A 87 -22.44 -7.64 -1.20
CA PRO A 87 -21.92 -6.36 -0.79
C PRO A 87 -20.97 -6.46 0.40
N LEU A 88 -20.03 -5.53 0.47
CA LEU A 88 -19.27 -5.20 1.68
C LEU A 88 -19.92 -4.03 2.41
N GLY A 89 -19.87 -4.04 3.72
CA GLY A 89 -20.24 -2.90 4.57
C GLY A 89 -19.04 -1.94 4.70
N ASP A 90 -18.91 -1.32 5.87
CA ASP A 90 -17.75 -0.50 6.17
C ASP A 90 -16.50 -1.37 6.22
N VAL A 91 -15.42 -0.86 5.63
CA VAL A 91 -14.11 -1.53 5.58
C VAL A 91 -13.08 -0.62 6.22
N ASP A 92 -12.45 -1.11 7.28
CA ASP A 92 -11.36 -0.42 7.97
C ASP A 92 -10.02 -0.89 7.40
N VAL A 93 -9.16 0.05 7.06
CA VAL A 93 -7.80 -0.23 6.60
C VAL A 93 -6.82 0.37 7.58
N GLN A 94 -5.90 -0.45 8.10
CA GLN A 94 -4.85 -0.08 9.03
C GLN A 94 -3.48 -0.38 8.42
N LEU A 95 -2.62 0.63 8.35
CA LEU A 95 -1.22 0.44 8.02
C LEU A 95 -0.45 0.00 9.27
N LYS A 96 0.39 -1.01 9.10
CA LYS A 96 1.22 -1.56 10.18
C LYS A 96 2.69 -1.62 9.76
N ASN A 97 3.56 -1.57 10.74
CA ASN A 97 4.96 -1.87 10.58
C ASN A 97 5.18 -3.35 10.24
N SER A 98 6.35 -3.69 9.75
CA SER A 98 6.70 -5.08 9.40
C SER A 98 6.73 -6.04 10.62
N ASP A 99 6.76 -5.51 11.84
CA ASP A 99 6.65 -6.28 13.08
C ASP A 99 5.21 -6.49 13.54
N GLY A 100 4.23 -5.97 12.78
CA GLY A 100 2.80 -6.07 13.06
C GLY A 100 2.26 -4.98 13.99
N SER A 101 3.08 -4.05 14.48
CA SER A 101 2.60 -2.90 15.25
C SER A 101 1.91 -1.87 14.36
N ASP A 102 0.88 -1.22 14.89
CA ASP A 102 0.14 -0.20 14.15
C ASP A 102 1.01 1.04 13.89
N ILE A 103 0.88 1.60 12.69
CA ILE A 103 1.36 2.95 12.41
C ILE A 103 0.30 3.92 12.93
N VAL A 104 0.69 4.72 13.93
CA VAL A 104 -0.24 5.68 14.55
C VAL A 104 -0.68 6.72 13.53
N GLY A 105 -1.99 6.91 13.37
CA GLY A 105 -2.56 7.77 12.34
C GLY A 105 -2.63 7.11 10.95
N GLY A 106 -2.15 5.87 10.81
CA GLY A 106 -2.14 5.12 9.56
C GLY A 106 -3.42 4.32 9.30
N SER A 107 -4.59 4.82 9.70
CA SER A 107 -5.87 4.12 9.49
C SER A 107 -6.91 5.01 8.84
N THR A 108 -7.79 4.39 8.08
CA THR A 108 -8.98 5.04 7.50
C THR A 108 -10.09 4.03 7.33
N THR A 109 -11.33 4.52 7.32
CA THR A 109 -12.53 3.71 7.03
C THR A 109 -13.05 4.06 5.65
N ILE A 110 -13.33 3.06 4.85
CA ILE A 110 -14.04 3.17 3.58
C ILE A 110 -15.50 2.85 3.86
N GLU A 111 -16.36 3.86 3.77
CA GLU A 111 -17.77 3.71 4.12
C GLU A 111 -18.51 2.86 3.09
N GLY A 112 -19.31 1.91 3.56
CA GLY A 112 -20.17 1.05 2.75
C GLY A 112 -21.63 1.57 2.67
N PRO A 113 -22.52 0.82 1.99
CA PRO A 113 -22.25 -0.46 1.34
C PRO A 113 -21.50 -0.30 0.01
N ILE A 114 -20.56 -1.22 -0.24
CA ILE A 114 -19.86 -1.34 -1.52
C ILE A 114 -20.46 -2.55 -2.23
N ASN A 115 -21.34 -2.31 -3.21
CA ASN A 115 -22.06 -3.39 -3.88
C ASN A 115 -21.14 -4.22 -4.78
N SER A 116 -21.62 -5.39 -5.18
CA SER A 116 -20.94 -6.25 -6.15
C SER A 116 -20.64 -5.49 -7.44
N GLY A 117 -19.37 -5.52 -7.90
CA GLY A 117 -18.89 -4.81 -9.07
C GLY A 117 -18.63 -3.32 -8.87
N GLU A 118 -18.77 -2.81 -7.65
CA GLU A 118 -18.47 -1.41 -7.33
C GLU A 118 -17.10 -1.25 -6.68
N GLN A 119 -16.62 -0.02 -6.69
CA GLN A 119 -15.42 0.39 -5.98
C GLN A 119 -15.70 1.64 -5.14
N GLN A 120 -15.03 1.72 -4.00
CA GLN A 120 -15.14 2.85 -3.08
C GLN A 120 -13.74 3.18 -2.54
N SER A 121 -13.47 4.49 -2.36
CA SER A 121 -12.16 4.96 -1.92
C SER A 121 -12.26 5.85 -0.69
N ALA A 122 -11.23 5.81 0.13
CA ALA A 122 -10.98 6.78 1.18
C ALA A 122 -9.56 7.32 1.07
N LEU A 123 -9.34 8.53 1.57
CA LEU A 123 -8.03 9.14 1.65
C LEU A 123 -7.47 9.00 3.06
N LEU A 124 -6.22 8.59 3.13
CA LEU A 124 -5.41 8.62 4.34
C LEU A 124 -4.43 9.79 4.22
N ASP A 125 -4.55 10.76 5.13
CA ASP A 125 -3.61 11.89 5.23
C ASP A 125 -2.27 11.40 5.78
N LEU A 126 -1.18 11.73 5.09
CA LEU A 126 0.17 11.38 5.51
C LEU A 126 0.88 12.48 6.28
N SER A 127 0.24 13.64 6.50
CA SER A 127 0.86 14.75 7.23
C SER A 127 1.35 14.29 8.61
N ASP A 128 2.61 14.60 8.90
CA ASP A 128 3.29 14.22 10.14
C ASP A 128 3.48 12.69 10.36
N LEU A 129 3.18 11.85 9.36
CA LEU A 129 3.43 10.42 9.45
C LEU A 129 4.85 10.06 8.99
N THR A 130 5.38 9.01 9.61
CA THR A 130 6.59 8.34 9.13
C THR A 130 6.21 6.94 8.67
N LEU A 131 6.47 6.65 7.39
CA LEU A 131 6.23 5.34 6.81
C LEU A 131 7.56 4.63 6.55
N PRO A 132 7.69 3.36 6.98
CA PRO A 132 8.79 2.51 6.54
C PRO A 132 8.58 2.10 5.09
N GLY A 133 9.66 1.74 4.39
CA GLY A 133 9.61 1.29 3.00
C GLY A 133 8.88 -0.05 2.81
N ASN A 134 8.63 -0.79 3.88
CA ASN A 134 7.80 -1.99 3.88
C ASN A 134 6.72 -1.82 4.94
N ILE A 135 5.48 -1.94 4.51
CA ILE A 135 4.31 -1.86 5.38
C ILE A 135 3.46 -3.12 5.23
N ILE A 136 2.69 -3.41 6.26
CA ILE A 136 1.59 -4.36 6.20
C ILE A 136 0.31 -3.55 6.13
N VAL A 137 -0.56 -3.88 5.21
CA VAL A 137 -1.93 -3.35 5.14
C VAL A 137 -2.85 -4.40 5.70
N GLU A 138 -3.49 -4.09 6.81
CA GLU A 138 -4.53 -4.92 7.40
C GLU A 138 -5.89 -4.37 7.04
N VAL A 139 -6.78 -5.25 6.63
CA VAL A 139 -8.14 -4.93 6.25
C VAL A 139 -9.08 -5.71 7.14
N THR A 140 -10.02 -5.00 7.75
CA THR A 140 -11.11 -5.55 8.55
C THR A 140 -12.43 -4.94 8.07
N GLY A 141 -13.54 -5.49 8.48
CA GLY A 141 -14.83 -4.95 8.08
C GLY A 141 -15.96 -5.94 8.28
N ASN A 142 -17.00 -5.75 7.49
CA ASN A 142 -18.15 -6.64 7.54
C ASN A 142 -18.81 -6.75 6.16
N SER A 143 -19.68 -7.75 6.01
CA SER A 143 -20.68 -7.81 4.95
C SER A 143 -22.07 -7.76 5.60
N PRO A 144 -23.00 -6.95 5.07
CA PRO A 144 -24.40 -7.00 5.51
C PRO A 144 -25.08 -8.31 5.12
N GLY A 145 -24.44 -9.13 4.29
CA GLY A 145 -25.03 -10.31 3.69
C GLY A 145 -25.85 -9.96 2.44
N GLU A 146 -26.41 -10.99 1.81
CA GLU A 146 -27.23 -10.83 0.60
C GLU A 146 -28.24 -11.98 0.48
N ASP A 147 -29.45 -11.68 0.05
CA ASP A 147 -30.50 -12.67 -0.16
C ASP A 147 -30.45 -13.24 -1.60
N ASN A 148 -30.83 -14.51 -1.72
CA ASN A 148 -30.96 -15.19 -3.02
C ASN A 148 -29.67 -15.21 -3.85
N VAL A 149 -28.52 -15.40 -3.23
CA VAL A 149 -27.22 -15.50 -3.91
C VAL A 149 -27.12 -16.88 -4.58
N LEU A 150 -26.91 -16.88 -5.90
CA LEU A 150 -26.58 -18.10 -6.64
C LEU A 150 -25.13 -18.49 -6.34
N ILE A 151 -24.94 -19.67 -5.78
CA ILE A 151 -23.62 -20.21 -5.50
C ILE A 151 -23.19 -21.17 -6.61
N ASP A 152 -22.19 -20.77 -7.33
CA ASP A 152 -21.50 -21.58 -8.33
C ASP A 152 -19.98 -21.41 -8.18
N ASN A 153 -19.22 -22.01 -9.08
CA ASN A 153 -17.77 -21.88 -9.05
C ASN A 153 -17.30 -20.43 -9.22
N ALA A 154 -18.01 -19.61 -9.99
CA ALA A 154 -17.69 -18.20 -10.16
C ALA A 154 -17.91 -17.43 -8.85
N ALA A 155 -19.03 -17.65 -8.18
CA ALA A 155 -19.36 -17.07 -6.89
C ALA A 155 -18.30 -17.41 -5.83
N LYS A 156 -17.92 -18.69 -5.71
CA LYS A 156 -16.91 -19.14 -4.73
C LYS A 156 -15.53 -18.52 -4.96
N ASN A 157 -15.19 -18.21 -6.21
CA ASN A 157 -13.92 -17.58 -6.62
C ASN A 157 -14.05 -16.07 -6.84
N SER A 158 -15.23 -15.50 -6.60
CA SER A 158 -15.35 -14.05 -6.55
C SER A 158 -14.50 -13.47 -5.42
N SER A 159 -14.08 -12.23 -5.53
CA SER A 159 -13.09 -11.68 -4.61
C SER A 159 -13.28 -10.17 -4.41
N PHE A 160 -12.62 -9.63 -3.43
CA PHE A 160 -12.32 -8.20 -3.38
C PHE A 160 -10.82 -7.98 -3.30
N SER A 161 -10.38 -6.78 -3.63
CA SER A 161 -8.98 -6.35 -3.50
C SER A 161 -8.90 -4.93 -2.95
N VAL A 162 -7.72 -4.56 -2.46
CA VAL A 162 -7.40 -3.19 -2.04
C VAL A 162 -6.35 -2.64 -2.99
N GLU A 163 -6.61 -1.47 -3.53
CA GLU A 163 -5.63 -0.70 -4.31
C GLU A 163 -5.14 0.49 -3.49
N ILE A 164 -3.84 0.75 -3.55
CA ILE A 164 -3.18 1.87 -2.87
C ILE A 164 -2.47 2.71 -3.91
N SER A 165 -2.72 4.01 -3.90
CA SER A 165 -1.96 4.98 -4.70
C SER A 165 -1.62 6.20 -3.86
N GLY A 166 -0.54 6.90 -4.19
CA GLY A 166 -0.09 8.07 -3.45
C GLY A 166 -0.01 9.31 -4.32
N SER A 167 -0.38 10.46 -3.76
CA SER A 167 -0.31 11.74 -4.46
C SER A 167 0.06 12.91 -3.55
N GLY A 168 0.66 13.94 -4.16
CA GLY A 168 1.03 15.17 -3.45
C GLY A 168 2.07 14.95 -2.35
N LEU A 169 2.95 13.99 -2.52
CA LEU A 169 3.88 13.53 -1.50
C LEU A 169 5.03 14.50 -1.32
N GLU A 170 5.11 15.13 -0.15
CA GLU A 170 6.24 15.95 0.26
C GLU A 170 6.84 15.38 1.55
N VAL A 171 8.15 15.19 1.57
CA VAL A 171 8.84 14.63 2.73
C VAL A 171 9.82 15.63 3.34
N ILE A 172 9.89 15.61 4.67
CA ILE A 172 10.88 16.36 5.47
C ILE A 172 12.22 15.63 5.40
N SER A 173 12.16 14.29 5.42
CA SER A 173 13.33 13.43 5.31
C SER A 173 12.95 12.09 4.68
N ALA A 174 13.86 11.54 3.90
CA ALA A 174 13.73 10.19 3.37
C ALA A 174 15.10 9.49 3.35
N ASN A 175 15.09 8.23 3.72
CA ASN A 175 16.20 7.31 3.47
C ASN A 175 16.01 6.68 2.09
N ALA A 176 16.45 7.40 1.03
CA ALA A 176 16.28 6.96 -0.34
C ALA A 176 17.09 5.69 -0.64
N LYS A 177 16.51 4.77 -1.37
CA LYS A 177 17.22 3.64 -1.97
C LYS A 177 17.85 4.14 -3.27
N ILE A 178 19.12 4.54 -3.23
CA ILE A 178 19.84 4.96 -4.44
C ILE A 178 20.22 3.69 -5.23
N PRO A 179 19.76 3.55 -6.49
CA PRO A 179 20.20 2.43 -7.33
C PRO A 179 21.71 2.50 -7.51
N THR A 180 22.37 1.35 -7.51
CA THR A 180 23.83 1.27 -7.72
C THR A 180 24.16 1.86 -9.08
N GLN A 181 24.76 3.05 -9.09
CA GLN A 181 25.26 3.67 -10.31
C GLN A 181 26.68 3.15 -10.58
N THR A 182 26.85 2.44 -11.69
CA THR A 182 28.18 2.07 -12.18
C THR A 182 28.71 3.26 -12.99
N ILE A 183 29.58 4.07 -12.38
CA ILE A 183 30.30 5.12 -13.09
C ILE A 183 31.47 4.46 -13.80
N SER A 184 31.37 4.24 -15.10
CA SER A 184 32.50 3.82 -15.93
C SER A 184 33.20 5.07 -16.46
N GLU A 185 34.20 5.56 -15.80
CA GLU A 185 35.11 6.52 -16.37
C GLU A 185 36.15 5.78 -17.23
N SER A 186 36.03 5.85 -18.55
CA SER A 186 37.10 5.49 -19.48
C SER A 186 37.90 6.72 -19.84
N GLY A 187 38.90 7.05 -19.02
CA GLY A 187 39.90 8.07 -19.33
C GLY A 187 41.12 7.43 -19.99
N THR A 188 41.40 7.80 -21.24
CA THR A 188 42.65 7.45 -21.88
C THR A 188 43.73 8.46 -21.40
N ILE A 189 44.68 8.00 -20.58
CA ILE A 189 45.84 8.81 -20.20
C ILE A 189 46.87 8.64 -21.31
N SER A 190 47.07 9.69 -22.14
CA SER A 190 48.17 9.73 -23.09
C SER A 190 49.41 10.24 -22.37
N LEU A 191 50.36 9.38 -22.10
CA LEU A 191 51.71 9.74 -21.64
C LEU A 191 52.57 10.07 -22.88
N SER A 192 52.84 11.34 -23.12
CA SER A 192 53.92 11.74 -24.04
C SER A 192 55.25 11.64 -23.31
N ALA A 193 56.11 10.70 -23.70
CA ALA A 193 57.49 10.66 -23.24
C ALA A 193 58.26 11.67 -24.11
N ASP A 194 58.72 12.78 -23.49
CA ASP A 194 59.73 13.61 -24.08
C ASP A 194 61.07 12.86 -24.03
N SER A 195 61.52 12.44 -25.19
CA SER A 195 62.88 11.93 -25.39
C SER A 195 63.84 13.08 -25.70
N ASN A 196 64.72 13.35 -24.77
CA ASN A 196 65.87 14.17 -24.99
C ASN A 196 67.07 13.27 -25.26
#